data_2389b81a313b8e2c8188f6046d19e259
#
_entry.id   2389b81a313b8e2c8188f6046d19e259
#
_cell.length_a   1.000
_cell.length_b   1.000
_cell.length_c   1.000
_cell.angle_alpha   90.00
_cell.angle_beta   90.00
_cell.angle_gamma   90.00
#
_symmetry.space_group_name_H-M   'P 1'
#
loop_
_entity.id
_entity.type
_entity.pdbx_description
1 polymer ?
#
loop_
_entity_poly.entity_id
_entity_poly.type
_entity_poly.pdbx_seq_one_letter_code
_entity_poly.pdbx_strand_id
1 'polypeptide(L)'
;MKTRVVLPLVLLLLAAGANAQDARHGTLKNVTGVVTVGTGDTLRTAVPGGGVTQADRILTGPGASAALALKDGTLLMVGPDAMLELTTVQFDSTTQEGNLVVNLLKGSVRMVTGWLAKMHPEQVRVTTPTSVVGVRGTDFIVEVP
;
A
#
# COMPACT_ATOMS: atom_id res chain seq x y z
N MET A 1 -15.29 -46.56 52.70
CA MET A 1 -14.27 -45.71 52.08
C MET A 1 -14.85 -45.03 50.84
N LYS A 2 -15.02 -43.77 50.91
CA LYS A 2 -15.57 -43.01 49.80
C LYS A 2 -14.40 -42.47 48.97
N THR A 3 -14.16 -43.09 47.80
CA THR A 3 -13.15 -42.64 46.85
C THR A 3 -13.66 -41.40 46.10
N ARG A 4 -13.11 -40.24 46.43
CA ARG A 4 -13.39 -39.03 45.67
C ARG A 4 -12.51 -39.04 44.42
N VAL A 5 -13.14 -39.29 43.29
CA VAL A 5 -12.51 -39.09 42.00
C VAL A 5 -12.53 -37.57 41.71
N VAL A 6 -11.37 -36.96 41.81
CA VAL A 6 -11.18 -35.58 41.36
C VAL A 6 -10.88 -35.64 39.87
N LEU A 7 -11.84 -35.24 39.09
CA LEU A 7 -11.70 -35.09 37.62
C LEU A 7 -10.91 -33.81 37.37
N PRO A 8 -9.74 -33.85 36.72
CA PRO A 8 -9.07 -32.59 36.35
C PRO A 8 -9.85 -31.97 35.19
N LEU A 9 -10.37 -30.78 35.44
CA LEU A 9 -10.95 -29.94 34.44
C LEU A 9 -9.81 -29.45 33.53
N VAL A 10 -9.61 -30.16 32.42
CA VAL A 10 -8.70 -29.71 31.37
C VAL A 10 -9.36 -28.49 30.70
N LEU A 11 -8.91 -27.33 31.11
CA LEU A 11 -9.27 -26.05 30.46
C LEU A 11 -8.60 -26.03 29.09
N LEU A 12 -9.35 -26.46 28.07
CA LEU A 12 -8.93 -26.36 26.68
C LEU A 12 -8.95 -24.87 26.31
N LEU A 13 -7.80 -24.19 26.43
CA LEU A 13 -7.63 -22.89 25.81
C LEU A 13 -7.67 -23.11 24.30
N LEU A 14 -8.84 -22.87 23.72
CA LEU A 14 -8.93 -22.58 22.31
C LEU A 14 -8.19 -21.24 22.10
N ALA A 15 -6.94 -21.33 21.71
CA ALA A 15 -6.27 -20.22 21.06
C ALA A 15 -7.03 -19.96 19.75
N ALA A 16 -7.99 -19.03 19.79
CA ALA A 16 -8.52 -18.43 18.59
C ALA A 16 -7.33 -17.76 17.91
N GLY A 17 -6.75 -18.45 16.94
CA GLY A 17 -5.79 -17.86 16.03
C GLY A 17 -6.51 -16.68 15.37
N ALA A 18 -6.22 -15.48 15.85
CA ALA A 18 -6.61 -14.29 15.16
C ALA A 18 -5.90 -14.34 13.80
N ASN A 19 -6.62 -14.73 12.75
CA ASN A 19 -6.22 -14.47 11.40
C ASN A 19 -6.23 -12.95 11.26
N ALA A 20 -5.12 -12.32 11.59
CA ALA A 20 -4.89 -10.95 11.22
C ALA A 20 -4.86 -10.94 9.69
N GLN A 21 -5.99 -10.60 9.08
CA GLN A 21 -6.01 -10.28 7.66
C GLN A 21 -5.00 -9.18 7.45
N ASP A 22 -4.04 -9.46 6.57
CA ASP A 22 -3.02 -8.49 6.22
C ASP A 22 -3.71 -7.27 5.61
N ALA A 23 -3.82 -6.19 6.39
CA ALA A 23 -4.46 -4.94 5.98
C ALA A 23 -3.62 -4.17 4.94
N ARG A 24 -2.51 -4.74 4.50
CA ARG A 24 -1.65 -4.13 3.49
C ARG A 24 -2.34 -4.05 2.16
N HIS A 25 -2.22 -2.91 1.52
CA HIS A 25 -2.59 -2.74 0.12
C HIS A 25 -1.36 -2.82 -0.80
N GLY A 26 -0.18 -2.74 -0.23
CA GLY A 26 1.07 -2.85 -0.94
C GLY A 26 2.27 -3.04 -0.02
N THR A 27 3.43 -3.17 -0.62
CA THR A 27 4.70 -3.43 0.07
C THR A 27 5.80 -2.54 -0.50
N LEU A 28 6.59 -1.95 0.40
CA LEU A 28 7.83 -1.26 0.03
C LEU A 28 8.87 -2.27 -0.43
N LYS A 29 9.41 -2.09 -1.63
CA LYS A 29 10.44 -2.99 -2.20
C LYS A 29 11.83 -2.44 -2.03
N ASN A 30 12.03 -1.16 -2.37
CA ASN A 30 13.30 -0.48 -2.23
C ASN A 30 13.08 0.86 -1.53
N VAL A 31 14.02 1.22 -0.67
CA VAL A 31 14.05 2.51 0.01
C VAL A 31 15.48 3.02 0.01
N THR A 32 15.68 4.21 -0.51
CA THR A 32 16.98 4.89 -0.52
C THR A 32 16.82 6.26 0.12
N GLY A 33 17.72 6.59 1.04
CA GLY A 33 17.69 7.87 1.74
C GLY A 33 16.57 7.96 2.78
N VAL A 34 16.17 9.18 3.11
CA VAL A 34 15.13 9.45 4.11
C VAL A 34 13.76 9.35 3.47
N VAL A 35 13.03 8.33 3.84
CA VAL A 35 11.64 8.10 3.38
C VAL A 35 10.76 7.81 4.59
N THR A 36 9.63 8.50 4.67
CA THR A 36 8.62 8.28 5.70
C THR A 36 7.30 7.88 5.07
N VAL A 37 6.56 7.05 5.78
CA VAL A 37 5.24 6.56 5.37
C VAL A 37 4.28 6.70 6.53
N GLY A 38 3.06 7.14 6.26
CA GLY A 38 2.04 7.17 7.30
C GLY A 38 0.78 7.90 6.91
N THR A 39 -0.19 7.84 7.79
CA THR A 39 -1.50 8.48 7.65
C THR A 39 -1.66 9.53 8.74
N GLY A 40 -2.00 10.77 8.38
CA GLY A 40 -2.17 11.86 9.33
C GLY A 40 -0.91 12.11 10.15
N ASP A 41 -1.01 12.05 11.48
CA ASP A 41 0.12 12.30 12.39
C ASP A 41 0.97 11.04 12.65
N THR A 42 0.59 9.90 12.09
CA THR A 42 1.26 8.62 12.31
C THR A 42 2.30 8.36 11.21
N LEU A 43 3.45 9.01 11.31
CA LEU A 43 4.56 8.80 10.39
C LEU A 43 5.56 7.80 10.98
N ARG A 44 6.04 6.91 10.12
CA ARG A 44 7.07 5.93 10.42
C ARG A 44 8.16 5.96 9.37
N THR A 45 9.37 5.57 9.76
CA THR A 45 10.45 5.38 8.80
C THR A 45 10.11 4.22 7.86
N ALA A 46 10.20 4.48 6.55
CA ALA A 46 10.00 3.44 5.55
C ALA A 46 11.18 2.46 5.57
N VAL A 47 10.86 1.17 5.52
CA VAL A 47 11.86 0.10 5.42
C VAL A 47 11.46 -0.88 4.33
N PRO A 48 12.42 -1.50 3.61
CA PRO A 48 12.10 -2.56 2.66
C PRO A 48 11.30 -3.69 3.33
N GLY A 49 10.27 -4.16 2.66
CA GLY A 49 9.34 -5.16 3.21
C GLY A 49 8.20 -4.57 4.04
N GLY A 50 8.27 -3.29 4.38
CA GLY A 50 7.22 -2.60 5.11
C GLY A 50 5.91 -2.52 4.31
N GLY A 51 4.77 -2.62 5.00
CA GLY A 51 3.46 -2.50 4.38
C GLY A 51 3.02 -1.06 4.20
N VAL A 52 2.21 -0.84 3.17
CA VAL A 52 1.49 0.42 2.95
C VAL A 52 0.01 0.14 2.83
N THR A 53 -0.80 1.09 3.29
CA THR A 53 -2.26 0.97 3.29
C THR A 53 -2.90 2.15 2.58
N GLN A 54 -4.18 2.03 2.30
CA GLN A 54 -4.97 3.16 1.79
C GLN A 54 -4.87 4.35 2.75
N ALA A 55 -4.82 5.55 2.21
CA ALA A 55 -4.60 6.83 2.88
C ALA A 55 -3.17 7.09 3.36
N ASP A 56 -2.25 6.14 3.24
CA ASP A 56 -0.84 6.39 3.54
C ASP A 56 -0.24 7.41 2.57
N ARG A 57 0.61 8.26 3.11
CA ARG A 57 1.47 9.17 2.35
C ARG A 57 2.90 8.66 2.37
N ILE A 58 3.54 8.74 1.24
CA ILE A 58 4.97 8.46 1.09
C ILE A 58 5.67 9.80 0.86
N LEU A 59 6.58 10.13 1.76
CA LEU A 59 7.38 11.36 1.68
C LEU A 59 8.84 10.98 1.50
N THR A 60 9.45 11.52 0.45
CA THR A 60 10.87 11.33 0.17
C THR A 60 11.62 12.63 0.38
N GLY A 61 12.78 12.56 1.00
CA GLY A 61 13.69 13.68 1.17
C GLY A 61 14.59 13.93 -0.04
N PRO A 62 15.52 14.90 0.07
CA PRO A 62 16.48 15.17 -0.99
C PRO A 62 17.33 13.94 -1.34
N GLY A 63 17.40 13.59 -2.61
CA GLY A 63 18.14 12.43 -3.10
C GLY A 63 17.55 11.08 -2.70
N ALA A 64 16.40 11.06 -2.03
CA ALA A 64 15.74 9.83 -1.60
C ALA A 64 14.84 9.26 -2.71
N SER A 65 14.53 7.98 -2.58
CA SER A 65 13.58 7.32 -3.46
C SER A 65 12.95 6.10 -2.79
N ALA A 66 11.79 5.72 -3.25
CA ALA A 66 11.11 4.53 -2.78
C ALA A 66 10.41 3.82 -3.94
N ALA A 67 10.39 2.50 -3.89
CA ALA A 67 9.62 1.68 -4.81
C ALA A 67 8.61 0.83 -4.03
N LEU A 68 7.37 0.82 -4.52
CA LEU A 68 6.27 0.08 -3.93
C LEU A 68 5.68 -0.89 -4.94
N ALA A 69 5.23 -2.03 -4.47
CA ALA A 69 4.41 -2.95 -5.25
C ALA A 69 3.03 -3.06 -4.61
N LEU A 70 2.00 -2.78 -5.37
CA LEU A 70 0.61 -2.92 -4.95
C LEU A 70 0.10 -4.36 -5.21
N LYS A 71 -1.03 -4.72 -4.60
CA LYS A 71 -1.57 -6.09 -4.69
C LYS A 71 -1.97 -6.50 -6.10
N ASP A 72 -2.34 -5.57 -6.95
CA ASP A 72 -2.67 -5.84 -8.36
C ASP A 72 -1.43 -5.95 -9.28
N GLY A 73 -0.23 -5.85 -8.71
CA GLY A 73 1.02 -5.85 -9.43
C GLY A 73 1.49 -4.49 -9.95
N THR A 74 0.77 -3.43 -9.68
CA THR A 74 1.21 -2.07 -10.01
C THR A 74 2.47 -1.72 -9.23
N LEU A 75 3.47 -1.18 -9.93
CA LEU A 75 4.69 -0.67 -9.33
C LEU A 75 4.68 0.86 -9.34
N LEU A 76 5.01 1.44 -8.20
CA LEU A 76 5.16 2.88 -8.02
C LEU A 76 6.59 3.17 -7.61
N MET A 77 7.28 4.00 -8.38
CA MET A 77 8.63 4.47 -8.06
C MET A 77 8.57 5.96 -7.78
N VAL A 78 8.77 6.31 -6.52
CA VAL A 78 8.68 7.69 -6.04
C VAL A 78 10.06 8.31 -6.08
N GLY A 79 10.18 9.45 -6.77
CA GLY A 79 11.41 10.21 -6.87
C GLY A 79 11.74 11.03 -5.64
N PRO A 80 12.83 11.82 -5.67
CA PRO A 80 13.24 12.65 -4.54
C PRO A 80 12.31 13.85 -4.34
N ASP A 81 12.30 14.37 -3.13
CA ASP A 81 11.50 15.54 -2.73
C ASP A 81 10.02 15.42 -3.10
N ALA A 82 9.46 14.23 -2.97
CA ALA A 82 8.12 13.91 -3.39
C ALA A 82 7.17 13.69 -2.21
N MET A 83 5.91 13.94 -2.49
CA MET A 83 4.80 13.61 -1.61
C MET A 83 3.72 12.91 -2.43
N LEU A 84 3.55 11.62 -2.17
CA LEU A 84 2.59 10.75 -2.83
C LEU A 84 1.58 10.24 -1.80
N GLU A 85 0.31 10.31 -2.12
CA GLU A 85 -0.77 9.76 -1.28
C GLU A 85 -1.48 8.62 -2.00
N LEU A 86 -1.62 7.51 -1.31
CA LEU A 86 -2.43 6.38 -1.77
C LEU A 86 -3.89 6.64 -1.39
N THR A 87 -4.58 7.47 -2.15
CA THR A 87 -5.93 7.95 -1.82
C THR A 87 -6.94 6.81 -1.78
N THR A 88 -6.94 5.97 -2.80
CA THR A 88 -7.79 4.79 -2.88
C THR A 88 -6.97 3.63 -3.42
N VAL A 89 -6.92 2.54 -2.67
CA VAL A 89 -6.27 1.32 -3.11
C VAL A 89 -7.18 0.15 -2.75
N GLN A 90 -7.97 -0.27 -3.72
CA GLN A 90 -8.91 -1.38 -3.58
C GLN A 90 -8.67 -2.36 -4.72
N PHE A 91 -8.46 -3.60 -4.38
CA PHE A 91 -8.31 -4.67 -5.35
C PHE A 91 -8.77 -5.99 -4.76
N ASP A 92 -9.74 -6.61 -5.44
CA ASP A 92 -10.20 -7.96 -5.13
C ASP A 92 -9.53 -8.94 -6.10
N SER A 93 -8.68 -9.79 -5.58
CA SER A 93 -7.93 -10.77 -6.38
C SER A 93 -8.83 -11.87 -7.00
N THR A 94 -10.01 -12.08 -6.44
CA THR A 94 -10.97 -13.07 -6.92
C THR A 94 -11.76 -12.55 -8.13
N THR A 95 -12.30 -11.34 -8.03
CA THR A 95 -13.07 -10.70 -9.10
C THR A 95 -12.20 -9.89 -10.05
N GLN A 96 -10.98 -9.54 -9.64
CA GLN A 96 -10.05 -8.65 -10.32
C GLN A 96 -10.60 -7.23 -10.53
N GLU A 97 -11.54 -6.84 -9.69
CA GLU A 97 -12.12 -5.51 -9.66
C GLU A 97 -11.48 -4.67 -8.56
N GLY A 98 -11.58 -3.37 -8.70
CA GLY A 98 -11.11 -2.43 -7.69
C GLY A 98 -11.04 -1.01 -8.21
N ASN A 99 -10.38 -0.17 -7.42
CA ASN A 99 -10.09 1.22 -7.75
C ASN A 99 -8.71 1.58 -7.26
N LEU A 100 -7.96 2.29 -8.06
CA LEU A 100 -6.66 2.84 -7.70
C LEU A 100 -6.62 4.33 -8.00
N VAL A 101 -6.52 5.14 -6.97
CA VAL A 101 -6.33 6.59 -7.08
C VAL A 101 -5.08 6.95 -6.28
N VAL A 102 -4.10 7.46 -6.98
CA VAL A 102 -2.83 7.93 -6.41
C VAL A 102 -2.77 9.43 -6.61
N ASN A 103 -2.51 10.18 -5.54
CA ASN A 103 -2.41 11.64 -5.58
C ASN A 103 -0.95 12.05 -5.41
N LEU A 104 -0.38 12.62 -6.45
CA LEU A 104 0.96 13.20 -6.41
C LEU A 104 0.86 14.68 -6.12
N LEU A 105 1.23 15.07 -4.90
CA LEU A 105 1.18 16.45 -4.45
C LEU A 105 2.43 17.24 -4.84
N LYS A 106 3.58 16.57 -4.91
CA LYS A 106 4.87 17.15 -5.22
C LYS A 106 5.83 16.09 -5.71
N GLY A 107 6.76 16.45 -6.57
CA GLY A 107 7.82 15.57 -7.06
C GLY A 107 7.41 14.73 -8.25
N SER A 108 7.90 13.51 -8.31
CA SER A 108 7.65 12.61 -9.44
C SER A 108 7.30 11.20 -8.98
N VAL A 109 6.50 10.52 -9.79
CA VAL A 109 6.22 9.10 -9.65
C VAL A 109 6.24 8.44 -11.03
N ARG A 110 6.91 7.30 -11.12
CA ARG A 110 6.81 6.40 -12.26
C ARG A 110 5.85 5.28 -11.89
N MET A 111 4.87 5.06 -12.72
CA MET A 111 3.89 3.99 -12.54
C MET A 111 4.04 2.95 -13.64
N VAL A 112 4.25 1.72 -13.25
CA VAL A 112 4.15 0.55 -14.13
C VAL A 112 2.87 -0.17 -13.77
N THR A 113 1.92 -0.19 -14.68
CA THR A 113 0.57 -0.65 -14.38
C THR A 113 0.48 -2.16 -14.22
N GLY A 114 -0.35 -2.58 -13.28
CA GLY A 114 -0.66 -3.97 -13.03
C GLY A 114 -1.98 -4.44 -13.66
N TRP A 115 -2.58 -5.45 -13.05
CA TRP A 115 -3.82 -6.07 -13.56
C TRP A 115 -4.99 -5.11 -13.67
N LEU A 116 -5.21 -4.27 -12.65
CA LEU A 116 -6.38 -3.39 -12.60
C LEU A 116 -6.43 -2.45 -13.80
N ALA A 117 -5.30 -1.84 -14.15
CA ALA A 117 -5.24 -0.93 -15.30
C ALA A 117 -5.37 -1.66 -16.64
N LYS A 118 -4.98 -2.93 -16.70
CA LYS A 118 -5.13 -3.74 -17.92
C LYS A 118 -6.58 -4.14 -18.16
N MET A 119 -7.29 -4.49 -17.10
CA MET A 119 -8.68 -4.96 -17.17
C MET A 119 -9.69 -3.81 -17.09
N HIS A 120 -9.40 -2.82 -16.25
CA HIS A 120 -10.30 -1.71 -15.94
C HIS A 120 -9.52 -0.39 -15.90
N PRO A 121 -8.99 0.09 -17.03
CA PRO A 121 -8.17 1.31 -17.05
C PRO A 121 -8.92 2.54 -16.54
N GLU A 122 -10.24 2.58 -16.66
CA GLU A 122 -11.10 3.65 -16.16
C GLU A 122 -11.12 3.74 -14.62
N GLN A 123 -10.68 2.69 -13.94
CA GLN A 123 -10.63 2.62 -12.48
C GLN A 123 -9.27 3.01 -11.91
N VAL A 124 -8.31 3.34 -12.75
CA VAL A 124 -6.97 3.76 -12.34
C VAL A 124 -6.72 5.17 -12.78
N ARG A 125 -6.33 6.03 -11.84
CA ARG A 125 -5.99 7.43 -12.12
C ARG A 125 -4.91 7.94 -11.20
N VAL A 126 -4.15 8.90 -11.71
CA VAL A 126 -3.20 9.70 -10.92
C VAL A 126 -3.74 11.13 -10.89
N THR A 127 -3.89 11.68 -9.71
CA THR A 127 -4.29 13.06 -9.53
C THR A 127 -3.10 13.91 -9.11
N THR A 128 -3.11 15.17 -9.53
CA THR A 128 -2.17 16.20 -9.08
C THR A 128 -2.98 17.40 -8.63
N PRO A 129 -2.37 18.44 -8.03
CA PRO A 129 -3.12 19.64 -7.63
C PRO A 129 -3.86 20.33 -8.77
N THR A 130 -3.44 20.13 -10.02
CA THR A 130 -3.99 20.83 -11.20
C THR A 130 -4.58 19.91 -12.25
N SER A 131 -4.41 18.59 -12.13
CA SER A 131 -4.75 17.67 -13.22
C SER A 131 -5.24 16.33 -12.71
N VAL A 132 -6.01 15.66 -13.55
CA VAL A 132 -6.36 14.24 -13.39
C VAL A 132 -5.83 13.49 -14.60
N VAL A 133 -4.98 12.51 -14.35
CA VAL A 133 -4.35 11.69 -15.40
C VAL A 133 -5.05 10.35 -15.46
N GLY A 134 -5.74 10.09 -16.55
CA GLY A 134 -6.28 8.78 -16.87
C GLY A 134 -5.17 7.85 -17.38
N VAL A 135 -5.22 6.60 -16.98
CA VAL A 135 -4.17 5.63 -17.27
C VAL A 135 -4.59 4.75 -18.45
N ARG A 136 -3.83 4.81 -19.53
CA ARG A 136 -3.97 3.89 -20.68
C ARG A 136 -2.66 3.23 -21.06
N GLY A 137 -1.55 3.70 -20.50
CA GLY A 137 -0.22 3.16 -20.75
C GLY A 137 0.17 2.11 -19.72
N THR A 138 1.23 1.38 -20.04
CA THR A 138 1.81 0.39 -19.14
C THR A 138 2.92 0.95 -18.28
N ASP A 139 3.55 2.03 -18.69
CA ASP A 139 4.70 2.64 -18.01
C ASP A 139 4.74 4.13 -18.35
N PHE A 140 4.67 4.99 -17.33
CA PHE A 140 4.67 6.44 -17.50
C PHE A 140 5.16 7.15 -16.24
N ILE A 141 5.57 8.41 -16.41
CA ILE A 141 6.03 9.27 -15.32
C ILE A 141 5.09 10.47 -15.22
N VAL A 142 4.72 10.83 -13.99
CA VAL A 142 4.02 12.05 -13.67
C VAL A 142 4.90 12.91 -12.80
N GLU A 143 5.04 14.18 -13.16
CA GLU A 143 5.82 15.15 -12.40
C GLU A 143 4.96 16.34 -12.01
N VAL A 144 5.18 16.80 -10.79
CA VAL A 144 4.64 18.05 -10.26
C VAL A 144 5.83 18.93 -9.90
N PRO A 145 6.03 20.03 -10.61
CA PRO A 145 7.13 20.96 -10.36
C PRO A 145 7.04 21.63 -8.99
#